data_f375740fc48713c8e030ef9c7019703b
#
_entry.id   f375740fc48713c8e030ef9c7019703b
#
_cell.length_a   1.000
_cell.length_b   1.000
_cell.length_c   1.000
_cell.angle_alpha   90.00
_cell.angle_beta   90.00
_cell.angle_gamma   90.00
#
_symmetry.space_group_name_H-M   'P 1'
#
loop_
_entity.id
_entity.type
_entity.pdbx_description
1 polymer ?
#
loop_
_entity_poly.entity_id
_entity_poly.type
_entity_poly.pdbx_seq_one_letter_code
_entity_poly.pdbx_strand_id
1 'polypeptide(L)'
;AADDLEEVVFARRRLVKDLRLERKVILEEIAMVDDTPDDVVFDLHAAAMYPGHPYGYSILGTADTVRAITADDLQALHARTYRPEQVVVAAVGSVTHEALLDALERTGWLAQAAGTLAPLVAPVPVAPITGRAHVQRRDATQVHIVLGGAAPRHDAPDRQHLAVATALLGGGMSSRLFQRVREDLGLAYTVYSFTNTQADMGQHGVYLATNPAQGDEALRVVTEELAAVAAGAMDDAEIATGISQLKGQTVLALDGLGARLYRAAGVALYDEPYKGLGDLLAELDAITPAQVRAACAAYLDPARTFTLSLGPARA
;
A
#
# COMPACT_ATOMS: atom_id res chain seq x y z
N ALA A 1 1.06 16.92 25.90
CA ALA A 1 1.46 16.82 24.48
C ALA A 1 2.98 16.70 24.32
N ALA A 2 3.82 17.56 24.98
CA ALA A 2 5.27 17.41 24.94
C ALA A 2 5.74 16.20 25.75
N ASP A 3 5.15 16.00 26.94
CA ASP A 3 5.41 14.86 27.82
C ASP A 3 5.02 13.53 27.15
N ASP A 4 3.97 13.52 26.32
CA ASP A 4 3.52 12.35 25.59
C ASP A 4 4.51 11.94 24.48
N LEU A 5 5.18 12.91 23.82
CA LEU A 5 6.24 12.63 22.85
C LEU A 5 7.49 12.04 23.51
N GLU A 6 7.85 12.52 24.70
CA GLU A 6 8.96 11.98 25.47
C GLU A 6 8.67 10.55 25.95
N GLU A 7 7.42 10.26 26.33
CA GLU A 7 7.00 8.93 26.77
C GLU A 7 6.95 7.92 25.62
N VAL A 8 6.49 8.30 24.44
CA VAL A 8 6.38 7.40 23.27
C VAL A 8 7.73 7.12 22.62
N VAL A 9 8.62 8.11 22.52
CA VAL A 9 9.89 7.95 21.79
C VAL A 9 11.06 7.55 22.71
N PHE A 10 11.00 7.86 24.04
CA PHE A 10 12.18 7.78 24.91
C PHE A 10 12.05 6.92 26.18
N ALA A 11 10.93 6.24 26.42
CA ALA A 11 10.70 5.47 27.66
C ALA A 11 11.49 4.16 27.75
N ARG A 12 12.79 4.27 28.05
CA ARG A 12 13.70 3.13 28.26
C ARG A 12 13.34 2.17 29.41
N ARG A 13 12.53 2.58 30.40
CA ARG A 13 12.36 1.83 31.67
C ARG A 13 11.21 0.84 31.71
N ARG A 14 10.26 0.88 30.77
CA ARG A 14 9.11 -0.04 30.70
C ARG A 14 9.30 -1.22 29.74
N LEU A 15 10.34 -1.19 28.92
CA LEU A 15 10.52 -2.07 27.75
C LEU A 15 10.30 -3.57 28.00
N VAL A 16 10.80 -4.14 29.11
CA VAL A 16 10.71 -5.60 29.33
C VAL A 16 9.30 -6.06 29.72
N LYS A 17 8.60 -5.26 30.55
CA LYS A 17 7.22 -5.59 30.95
C LYS A 17 6.28 -5.38 29.77
N ASP A 18 6.44 -4.27 29.09
CA ASP A 18 5.62 -3.87 27.97
C ASP A 18 5.84 -4.81 26.76
N LEU A 19 7.09 -5.23 26.50
CA LEU A 19 7.41 -6.25 25.48
C LEU A 19 6.64 -7.57 25.67
N ARG A 20 6.43 -8.01 26.92
CA ARG A 20 5.66 -9.23 27.18
C ARG A 20 4.17 -9.07 26.89
N LEU A 21 3.62 -7.89 27.11
CA LEU A 21 2.22 -7.57 26.83
C LEU A 21 2.03 -7.39 25.34
N GLU A 22 2.85 -6.55 24.71
CA GLU A 22 2.80 -6.28 23.26
C GLU A 22 3.01 -7.54 22.43
N ARG A 23 3.94 -8.42 22.85
CA ARG A 23 4.12 -9.72 22.18
C ARG A 23 2.85 -10.55 22.15
N LYS A 24 2.05 -10.54 23.23
CA LYS A 24 0.76 -11.25 23.24
C LYS A 24 -0.22 -10.61 22.27
N VAL A 25 -0.31 -9.28 22.28
CA VAL A 25 -1.19 -8.53 21.37
C VAL A 25 -0.83 -8.83 19.91
N ILE A 26 0.45 -8.73 19.54
CA ILE A 26 0.91 -9.02 18.17
C ILE A 26 0.65 -10.48 17.77
N LEU A 27 0.82 -11.44 18.68
CA LEU A 27 0.51 -12.84 18.38
C LEU A 27 -1.00 -13.07 18.17
N GLU A 28 -1.86 -12.35 18.88
CA GLU A 28 -3.31 -12.37 18.64
C GLU A 28 -3.66 -11.66 17.31
N GLU A 29 -2.98 -10.56 16.97
CA GLU A 29 -3.15 -9.90 15.67
C GLU A 29 -2.75 -10.83 14.52
N ILE A 30 -1.62 -11.54 14.63
CA ILE A 30 -1.20 -12.54 13.64
C ILE A 30 -2.29 -13.62 13.49
N ALA A 31 -2.79 -14.16 14.62
CA ALA A 31 -3.83 -15.17 14.57
C ALA A 31 -5.13 -14.64 13.93
N MET A 32 -5.50 -13.40 14.20
CA MET A 32 -6.66 -12.76 13.61
C MET A 32 -6.50 -12.58 12.08
N VAL A 33 -5.33 -12.15 11.62
CA VAL A 33 -5.03 -12.04 10.18
C VAL A 33 -5.03 -13.42 9.54
N ASP A 34 -4.40 -14.42 10.17
CA ASP A 34 -4.39 -15.79 9.69
C ASP A 34 -5.81 -16.38 9.56
N ASP A 35 -6.74 -15.97 10.42
CA ASP A 35 -8.15 -16.38 10.39
C ASP A 35 -8.99 -15.58 9.38
N THR A 36 -8.43 -14.55 8.75
CA THR A 36 -9.12 -13.64 7.84
C THR A 36 -8.61 -13.82 6.40
N PRO A 37 -9.26 -14.67 5.56
CA PRO A 37 -8.76 -15.00 4.22
C PRO A 37 -8.58 -13.81 3.28
N ASP A 38 -9.41 -12.77 3.42
CA ASP A 38 -9.36 -11.54 2.63
C ASP A 38 -8.18 -10.62 3.01
N ASP A 39 -7.58 -10.80 4.19
CA ASP A 39 -6.34 -10.12 4.60
C ASP A 39 -5.10 -10.96 4.23
N VAL A 40 -5.08 -12.22 4.65
CA VAL A 40 -3.91 -13.09 4.48
C VAL A 40 -3.57 -13.36 3.01
N VAL A 41 -4.55 -13.29 2.11
CA VAL A 41 -4.29 -13.48 0.68
C VAL A 41 -3.33 -12.44 0.10
N PHE A 42 -3.31 -11.22 0.62
CA PHE A 42 -2.38 -10.16 0.19
C PHE A 42 -0.96 -10.44 0.68
N ASP A 43 -0.78 -10.88 1.92
CA ASP A 43 0.53 -11.26 2.47
C ASP A 43 1.10 -12.44 1.68
N LEU A 44 0.31 -13.47 1.41
CA LEU A 44 0.70 -14.62 0.62
C LEU A 44 1.06 -14.24 -0.82
N HIS A 45 0.28 -13.32 -1.43
CA HIS A 45 0.55 -12.83 -2.78
C HIS A 45 1.87 -12.04 -2.81
N ALA A 46 2.10 -11.13 -1.86
CA ALA A 46 3.33 -10.36 -1.77
C ALA A 46 4.55 -11.27 -1.54
N ALA A 47 4.45 -12.25 -0.63
CA ALA A 47 5.52 -13.22 -0.36
C ALA A 47 5.87 -14.06 -1.59
N ALA A 48 4.87 -14.46 -2.38
CA ALA A 48 5.07 -15.23 -3.62
C ALA A 48 5.65 -14.37 -4.75
N MET A 49 5.23 -13.11 -4.85
CA MET A 49 5.67 -12.17 -5.88
C MET A 49 7.10 -11.65 -5.62
N TYR A 50 7.48 -11.51 -4.35
CA TYR A 50 8.78 -10.96 -3.92
C TYR A 50 9.52 -11.89 -2.94
N PRO A 51 9.88 -13.12 -3.35
CA PRO A 51 10.50 -14.08 -2.46
C PRO A 51 11.85 -13.60 -1.93
N GLY A 52 12.01 -13.59 -0.58
CA GLY A 52 13.24 -13.17 0.07
C GLY A 52 13.50 -11.64 0.06
N HIS A 53 12.57 -10.85 -0.41
CA HIS A 53 12.68 -9.40 -0.42
C HIS A 53 11.80 -8.78 0.69
N PRO A 54 12.19 -7.65 1.32
CA PRO A 54 11.40 -7.00 2.38
C PRO A 54 9.94 -6.70 2.01
N TYR A 55 9.65 -6.37 0.76
CA TYR A 55 8.27 -6.13 0.29
C TYR A 55 7.40 -7.39 0.21
N GLY A 56 7.99 -8.58 0.32
CA GLY A 56 7.28 -9.85 0.44
C GLY A 56 7.10 -10.30 1.90
N TYR A 57 7.59 -9.57 2.89
CA TYR A 57 7.41 -9.94 4.28
C TYR A 57 6.10 -9.38 4.83
N SER A 58 5.38 -10.18 5.61
CA SER A 58 4.25 -9.67 6.38
C SER A 58 4.72 -8.59 7.36
N ILE A 59 3.96 -7.50 7.47
CA ILE A 59 4.24 -6.38 8.39
C ILE A 59 4.26 -6.86 9.85
N LEU A 60 3.40 -7.81 10.20
CA LEU A 60 3.35 -8.41 11.55
C LEU A 60 4.50 -9.39 11.81
N GLY A 61 5.23 -9.78 10.77
CA GLY A 61 6.22 -10.86 10.84
C GLY A 61 5.55 -12.23 10.99
N THR A 62 6.24 -13.17 11.63
CA THR A 62 5.72 -14.49 11.96
C THR A 62 5.65 -14.69 13.47
N ALA A 63 4.80 -15.60 13.94
CA ALA A 63 4.72 -15.93 15.36
C ALA A 63 6.10 -16.31 15.95
N ASP A 64 6.96 -16.97 15.16
CA ASP A 64 8.30 -17.37 15.61
C ASP A 64 9.26 -16.19 15.70
N THR A 65 9.24 -15.28 14.71
CA THR A 65 10.06 -14.06 14.76
C THR A 65 9.65 -13.17 15.93
N VAL A 66 8.35 -12.97 16.15
CA VAL A 66 7.81 -12.17 17.27
C VAL A 66 8.18 -12.78 18.63
N ARG A 67 8.13 -14.11 18.76
CA ARG A 67 8.57 -14.79 20.00
C ARG A 67 10.08 -14.64 20.25
N ALA A 68 10.89 -14.58 19.21
CA ALA A 68 12.33 -14.50 19.30
C ALA A 68 12.85 -13.10 19.65
N ILE A 69 12.12 -12.02 19.33
CA ILE A 69 12.53 -10.62 19.60
C ILE A 69 12.78 -10.42 21.10
N THR A 70 13.97 -9.88 21.43
CA THR A 70 14.40 -9.54 22.80
C THR A 70 14.33 -8.04 23.06
N ALA A 71 14.42 -7.64 24.33
CA ALA A 71 14.52 -6.22 24.70
C ALA A 71 15.80 -5.58 24.15
N ASP A 72 16.89 -6.35 24.06
CA ASP A 72 18.16 -5.86 23.51
C ASP A 72 18.05 -5.61 22.00
N ASP A 73 17.32 -6.45 21.25
CA ASP A 73 17.04 -6.23 19.83
C ASP A 73 16.27 -4.92 19.61
N LEU A 74 15.25 -4.66 20.44
CA LEU A 74 14.48 -3.42 20.35
C LEU A 74 15.33 -2.20 20.70
N GLN A 75 16.16 -2.29 21.72
CA GLN A 75 17.08 -1.20 22.09
C GLN A 75 18.09 -0.93 20.98
N ALA A 76 18.67 -1.97 20.40
CA ALA A 76 19.62 -1.84 19.30
C ALA A 76 18.97 -1.22 18.05
N LEU A 77 17.73 -1.64 17.71
CA LEU A 77 16.96 -1.05 16.63
C LEU A 77 16.67 0.43 16.90
N HIS A 78 16.14 0.73 18.09
CA HIS A 78 15.81 2.11 18.49
C HIS A 78 17.05 3.02 18.41
N ALA A 79 18.17 2.61 18.97
CA ALA A 79 19.40 3.40 18.97
C ALA A 79 19.95 3.65 17.55
N ARG A 80 19.68 2.77 16.62
CA ARG A 80 20.10 2.87 15.21
C ARG A 80 19.17 3.71 14.35
N THR A 81 17.85 3.62 14.56
CA THR A 81 16.85 4.15 13.62
C THR A 81 16.09 5.36 14.13
N TYR A 82 15.90 5.50 15.47
CA TYR A 82 15.16 6.63 16.04
C TYR A 82 16.09 7.81 16.33
N ARG A 83 16.58 8.43 15.28
CA ARG A 83 17.53 9.54 15.34
C ARG A 83 16.93 10.75 14.64
N PRO A 84 17.20 12.00 15.12
CA PRO A 84 16.62 13.22 14.56
C PRO A 84 16.74 13.31 13.02
N GLU A 85 17.88 12.91 12.47
CA GLU A 85 18.16 12.96 11.04
C GLU A 85 17.38 11.91 10.19
N GLN A 86 16.72 10.97 10.85
CA GLN A 86 15.91 9.91 10.20
C GLN A 86 14.41 10.04 10.48
N VAL A 87 13.99 11.08 11.19
CA VAL A 87 12.59 11.25 11.60
C VAL A 87 12.03 12.54 11.03
N VAL A 88 10.85 12.44 10.46
CA VAL A 88 10.03 13.58 10.07
C VAL A 88 8.97 13.81 11.13
N VAL A 89 8.90 15.03 11.65
CA VAL A 89 7.82 15.45 12.54
C VAL A 89 6.89 16.38 11.77
N ALA A 90 5.64 15.96 11.61
CA ALA A 90 4.63 16.74 10.93
C ALA A 90 3.49 17.10 11.90
N ALA A 91 2.98 18.30 11.79
CA ALA A 91 1.84 18.78 12.57
C ALA A 91 0.87 19.56 11.69
N VAL A 92 -0.43 19.35 11.91
CA VAL A 92 -1.50 20.06 11.21
C VAL A 92 -2.58 20.45 12.21
N GLY A 93 -3.06 21.69 12.12
CA GLY A 93 -4.10 22.23 13.00
C GLY A 93 -3.76 23.61 13.50
N SER A 94 -4.22 23.96 14.72
CA SER A 94 -3.94 25.26 15.35
C SER A 94 -2.54 25.27 15.97
N VAL A 95 -1.52 25.19 15.13
CA VAL A 95 -0.10 25.18 15.53
C VAL A 95 0.71 26.01 14.54
N THR A 96 1.69 26.75 15.03
CA THR A 96 2.69 27.41 14.18
C THR A 96 3.98 26.58 14.11
N HIS A 97 4.77 26.79 13.06
CA HIS A 97 6.04 26.13 12.90
C HIS A 97 6.99 26.41 14.09
N GLU A 98 7.05 27.67 14.53
CA GLU A 98 7.86 28.10 15.67
C GLU A 98 7.44 27.40 16.96
N ALA A 99 6.13 27.30 17.22
CA ALA A 99 5.63 26.62 18.41
C ALA A 99 5.96 25.10 18.41
N LEU A 100 5.99 24.48 17.21
CA LEU A 100 6.44 23.09 17.07
C LEU A 100 7.94 22.96 17.35
N LEU A 101 8.76 23.84 16.78
CA LEU A 101 10.20 23.84 17.03
C LEU A 101 10.52 24.07 18.52
N ASP A 102 9.91 25.07 19.15
CA ASP A 102 10.08 25.35 20.57
C ASP A 102 9.69 24.13 21.44
N ALA A 103 8.64 23.41 21.05
CA ALA A 103 8.25 22.19 21.77
C ALA A 103 9.29 21.08 21.62
N LEU A 104 9.83 20.87 20.43
CA LEU A 104 10.88 19.87 20.17
C LEU A 104 12.20 20.23 20.89
N GLU A 105 12.59 21.50 20.90
CA GLU A 105 13.77 21.97 21.63
C GLU A 105 13.66 21.71 23.12
N ARG A 106 12.50 21.96 23.73
CA ARG A 106 12.27 21.71 25.18
C ARG A 106 12.39 20.22 25.56
N THR A 107 12.14 19.29 24.63
CA THR A 107 12.35 17.86 24.89
C THR A 107 13.82 17.46 24.86
N GLY A 108 14.73 18.33 24.40
CA GLY A 108 16.14 18.02 24.21
C GLY A 108 16.42 17.06 23.07
N TRP A 109 15.39 16.68 22.29
CA TRP A 109 15.54 15.72 21.20
C TRP A 109 16.41 16.24 20.06
N LEU A 110 16.24 17.51 19.68
CA LEU A 110 17.06 18.16 18.64
C LEU A 110 18.53 18.31 19.05
N ALA A 111 18.83 18.28 20.36
CA ALA A 111 20.20 18.34 20.86
C ALA A 111 20.92 16.97 20.83
N GLN A 112 20.26 15.90 20.48
CA GLN A 112 20.91 14.61 20.32
C GLN A 112 21.89 14.70 19.14
N ALA A 113 23.16 14.33 19.41
CA ALA A 113 24.21 14.44 18.41
C ALA A 113 23.83 13.67 17.12
N ALA A 114 23.86 14.37 16.01
CA ALA A 114 23.82 13.76 14.71
C ALA A 114 25.03 12.83 14.57
N GLY A 115 24.80 11.54 14.50
CA GLY A 115 25.85 10.58 14.18
C GLY A 115 25.90 10.38 12.67
N THR A 116 26.97 9.79 12.20
CA THR A 116 27.06 9.36 10.82
C THR A 116 26.00 8.30 10.59
N LEU A 117 25.00 8.59 9.74
CA LEU A 117 24.03 7.59 9.32
C LEU A 117 24.78 6.47 8.59
N ALA A 118 24.56 5.23 9.01
CA ALA A 118 24.89 4.14 8.13
C ALA A 118 24.05 4.33 6.84
N PRO A 119 24.65 4.26 5.64
CA PRO A 119 23.89 4.35 4.41
C PRO A 119 22.77 3.31 4.47
N LEU A 120 21.54 3.75 4.21
CA LEU A 120 20.44 2.80 3.97
C LEU A 120 20.91 1.90 2.82
N VAL A 121 21.02 0.60 3.10
CA VAL A 121 21.28 -0.35 2.04
C VAL A 121 20.06 -0.28 1.14
N ALA A 122 20.24 0.28 -0.05
CA ALA A 122 19.17 0.30 -1.03
C ALA A 122 18.73 -1.16 -1.28
N PRO A 123 17.43 -1.47 -1.15
CA PRO A 123 16.96 -2.81 -1.45
C PRO A 123 17.39 -3.17 -2.87
N VAL A 124 17.87 -4.40 -3.04
CA VAL A 124 18.24 -4.89 -4.38
C VAL A 124 16.94 -4.93 -5.19
N PRO A 125 16.85 -4.25 -6.35
CA PRO A 125 15.66 -4.32 -7.17
C PRO A 125 15.36 -5.78 -7.53
N VAL A 126 14.21 -6.28 -7.13
CA VAL A 126 13.75 -7.62 -7.49
C VAL A 126 12.65 -7.46 -8.53
N ALA A 127 12.83 -8.11 -9.68
CA ALA A 127 11.74 -8.22 -10.64
C ALA A 127 10.66 -9.13 -10.04
N PRO A 128 9.38 -8.70 -10.05
CA PRO A 128 8.30 -9.53 -9.54
C PRO A 128 8.19 -10.81 -10.36
N ILE A 129 7.92 -11.92 -9.67
CA ILE A 129 7.69 -13.21 -10.32
C ILE A 129 6.31 -13.16 -10.97
N THR A 130 6.20 -13.71 -12.17
CA THR A 130 4.91 -13.92 -12.86
C THR A 130 4.46 -15.37 -12.73
N GLY A 131 3.18 -15.62 -12.84
CA GLY A 131 2.65 -16.98 -12.78
C GLY A 131 1.38 -17.12 -11.96
N ARG A 132 1.10 -18.35 -11.51
CA ARG A 132 -0.09 -18.66 -10.72
C ARG A 132 0.24 -19.61 -9.58
N ALA A 133 -0.40 -19.38 -8.41
CA ALA A 133 -0.38 -20.27 -7.27
C ALA A 133 -1.77 -20.42 -6.66
N HIS A 134 -2.04 -21.57 -6.04
CA HIS A 134 -3.22 -21.78 -5.23
C HIS A 134 -2.82 -22.27 -3.84
N VAL A 135 -3.34 -21.58 -2.82
CA VAL A 135 -3.18 -21.98 -1.43
C VAL A 135 -4.48 -22.59 -0.96
N GLN A 136 -4.43 -23.87 -0.60
CA GLN A 136 -5.62 -24.58 -0.13
C GLN A 136 -5.95 -24.18 1.30
N ARG A 137 -7.18 -23.68 1.52
CA ARG A 137 -7.75 -23.41 2.83
C ARG A 137 -9.14 -24.06 2.92
N ARG A 138 -9.23 -25.16 3.69
CA ARG A 138 -10.42 -26.03 3.73
C ARG A 138 -11.63 -25.41 4.40
N ASP A 139 -11.42 -24.49 5.33
CA ASP A 139 -12.44 -23.78 6.12
C ASP A 139 -12.96 -22.52 5.42
N ALA A 140 -12.35 -22.09 4.30
CA ALA A 140 -12.81 -20.95 3.55
C ALA A 140 -14.11 -21.29 2.78
N THR A 141 -15.10 -20.42 2.90
CA THR A 141 -16.39 -20.54 2.17
C THR A 141 -16.33 -19.89 0.78
N GLN A 142 -15.36 -19.01 0.55
CA GLN A 142 -15.12 -18.34 -0.72
C GLN A 142 -13.70 -18.65 -1.22
N VAL A 143 -13.48 -18.37 -2.49
CA VAL A 143 -12.14 -18.25 -3.06
C VAL A 143 -11.79 -16.77 -3.16
N HIS A 144 -10.65 -16.40 -2.56
CA HIS A 144 -10.06 -15.07 -2.60
C HIS A 144 -8.93 -15.08 -3.63
N ILE A 145 -8.95 -14.15 -4.56
CA ILE A 145 -8.00 -14.11 -5.68
C ILE A 145 -7.37 -12.72 -5.73
N VAL A 146 -6.05 -12.69 -5.80
CA VAL A 146 -5.27 -11.49 -6.09
C VAL A 146 -4.48 -11.72 -7.37
N LEU A 147 -4.67 -10.83 -8.35
CA LEU A 147 -3.80 -10.69 -9.51
C LEU A 147 -3.02 -9.41 -9.33
N GLY A 148 -1.69 -9.47 -9.37
CA GLY A 148 -0.88 -8.27 -9.20
C GLY A 148 0.40 -8.31 -10.03
N GLY A 149 0.94 -7.14 -10.30
CA GLY A 149 2.16 -6.94 -11.06
C GLY A 149 2.92 -5.72 -10.57
N ALA A 150 4.07 -5.45 -11.20
CA ALA A 150 4.83 -4.25 -10.94
C ALA A 150 4.02 -3.00 -11.29
N ALA A 151 4.19 -1.94 -10.50
CA ALA A 151 3.69 -0.61 -10.75
C ALA A 151 4.83 0.42 -10.68
N PRO A 152 4.61 1.66 -11.12
CA PRO A 152 5.59 2.72 -10.96
C PRO A 152 5.98 2.91 -9.49
N ARG A 153 7.24 3.24 -9.24
CA ARG A 153 7.68 3.69 -7.92
C ARG A 153 7.11 5.08 -7.60
N HIS A 154 7.27 5.50 -6.34
CA HIS A 154 6.61 6.70 -5.82
C HIS A 154 6.95 7.98 -6.61
N ASP A 155 8.18 8.16 -7.04
CA ASP A 155 8.67 9.34 -7.78
C ASP A 155 8.54 9.23 -9.31
N ALA A 156 7.99 8.12 -9.83
CA ALA A 156 7.86 7.92 -11.27
C ALA A 156 6.79 8.84 -11.89
N PRO A 157 7.06 9.44 -13.05
CA PRO A 157 6.15 10.40 -13.68
C PRO A 157 4.83 9.77 -14.16
N ASP A 158 4.82 8.47 -14.42
CA ASP A 158 3.64 7.72 -14.89
C ASP A 158 2.79 7.14 -13.74
N ARG A 159 3.17 7.39 -12.49
CA ARG A 159 2.38 6.99 -11.29
C ARG A 159 0.93 7.47 -11.38
N GLN A 160 0.73 8.75 -11.71
CA GLN A 160 -0.61 9.34 -11.81
C GLN A 160 -1.39 8.80 -13.00
N HIS A 161 -0.73 8.45 -14.09
CA HIS A 161 -1.35 7.85 -15.27
C HIS A 161 -1.94 6.48 -14.93
N LEU A 162 -1.19 5.65 -14.19
CA LEU A 162 -1.68 4.36 -13.70
C LEU A 162 -2.78 4.54 -12.65
N ALA A 163 -2.71 5.56 -11.79
CA ALA A 163 -3.76 5.85 -10.81
C ALA A 163 -5.11 6.12 -11.48
N VAL A 164 -5.13 6.89 -12.59
CA VAL A 164 -6.34 7.11 -13.40
C VAL A 164 -6.86 5.77 -13.96
N ALA A 165 -5.98 4.98 -14.56
CA ALA A 165 -6.34 3.68 -15.12
C ALA A 165 -6.92 2.73 -14.05
N THR A 166 -6.28 2.66 -12.89
CA THR A 166 -6.72 1.82 -11.76
C THR A 166 -8.07 2.28 -11.22
N ALA A 167 -8.31 3.59 -11.10
CA ALA A 167 -9.60 4.12 -10.68
C ALA A 167 -10.74 3.71 -11.63
N LEU A 168 -10.51 3.77 -12.94
CA LEU A 168 -11.48 3.34 -13.95
C LEU A 168 -11.66 1.83 -13.98
N LEU A 169 -10.60 1.07 -13.76
CA LEU A 169 -10.63 -0.39 -13.79
C LEU A 169 -11.45 -0.97 -12.62
N GLY A 170 -11.20 -0.54 -11.38
CA GLY A 170 -11.81 -1.13 -10.18
C GLY A 170 -11.95 -0.19 -8.99
N GLY A 171 -11.92 1.14 -9.20
CA GLY A 171 -11.91 2.14 -8.13
C GLY A 171 -13.28 2.54 -7.58
N GLY A 172 -14.38 1.89 -7.98
CA GLY A 172 -15.72 2.22 -7.50
C GLY A 172 -16.83 1.53 -8.26
N MET A 173 -18.08 1.86 -7.92
CA MET A 173 -19.28 1.20 -8.48
C MET A 173 -19.44 1.40 -9.99
N SER A 174 -18.94 2.49 -10.56
CA SER A 174 -18.98 2.75 -12.02
C SER A 174 -17.77 2.18 -12.77
N SER A 175 -16.85 1.51 -12.08
CA SER A 175 -15.65 0.94 -12.68
C SER A 175 -15.96 -0.30 -13.54
N ARG A 176 -15.08 -0.59 -14.50
CA ARG A 176 -15.24 -1.70 -15.44
C ARG A 176 -15.42 -3.05 -14.76
N LEU A 177 -14.55 -3.37 -13.78
CA LEU A 177 -14.62 -4.64 -13.06
C LEU A 177 -15.89 -4.75 -12.22
N PHE A 178 -16.29 -3.68 -11.56
CA PHE A 178 -17.52 -3.70 -10.77
C PHE A 178 -18.73 -3.95 -11.65
N GLN A 179 -18.86 -3.20 -12.76
CA GLN A 179 -19.97 -3.36 -13.70
C GLN A 179 -19.94 -4.76 -14.32
N ARG A 180 -18.80 -5.20 -14.87
CA ARG A 180 -18.73 -6.46 -15.60
C ARG A 180 -18.81 -7.70 -14.71
N VAL A 181 -18.04 -7.72 -13.62
CA VAL A 181 -17.91 -8.93 -12.77
C VAL A 181 -19.06 -9.06 -11.78
N ARG A 182 -19.47 -7.92 -11.18
CA ARG A 182 -20.49 -7.92 -10.13
C ARG A 182 -21.89 -7.69 -10.69
N GLU A 183 -22.12 -6.61 -11.45
CA GLU A 183 -23.47 -6.23 -11.88
C GLU A 183 -23.97 -7.08 -13.06
N ASP A 184 -23.16 -7.20 -14.14
CA ASP A 184 -23.61 -7.93 -15.34
C ASP A 184 -23.63 -9.45 -15.14
N LEU A 185 -22.55 -10.00 -14.55
CA LEU A 185 -22.34 -11.44 -14.49
C LEU A 185 -22.61 -12.06 -13.11
N GLY A 186 -22.70 -11.27 -12.06
CA GLY A 186 -22.94 -11.75 -10.70
C GLY A 186 -21.87 -12.73 -10.19
N LEU A 187 -20.64 -12.64 -10.69
CA LEU A 187 -19.59 -13.59 -10.40
C LEU A 187 -18.92 -13.33 -9.03
N ALA A 188 -18.82 -12.08 -8.60
CA ALA A 188 -18.20 -11.73 -7.33
C ALA A 188 -18.95 -10.57 -6.65
N TYR A 189 -19.14 -10.66 -5.33
CA TYR A 189 -19.69 -9.55 -4.55
C TYR A 189 -18.65 -8.44 -4.32
N THR A 190 -17.41 -8.83 -4.12
CA THR A 190 -16.29 -7.93 -3.90
C THR A 190 -15.31 -8.06 -5.06
N VAL A 191 -15.07 -6.96 -5.78
CA VAL A 191 -14.02 -6.83 -6.78
C VAL A 191 -13.55 -5.39 -6.81
N TYR A 192 -12.23 -5.18 -6.75
CA TYR A 192 -11.62 -3.87 -6.85
C TYR A 192 -10.17 -3.95 -7.33
N SER A 193 -9.66 -2.84 -7.83
CA SER A 193 -8.24 -2.66 -8.17
C SER A 193 -7.55 -1.78 -7.14
N PHE A 194 -6.25 -2.00 -6.95
CA PHE A 194 -5.42 -1.23 -6.04
C PHE A 194 -4.06 -0.92 -6.65
N THR A 195 -3.41 0.11 -6.14
CA THR A 195 -2.02 0.47 -6.47
C THR A 195 -1.33 0.94 -5.20
N ASN A 196 -0.20 0.34 -4.88
CA ASN A 196 0.68 0.73 -3.79
C ASN A 196 2.02 1.15 -4.38
N THR A 197 2.51 2.33 -4.01
CA THR A 197 3.81 2.84 -4.46
C THR A 197 4.75 3.01 -3.28
N GLN A 198 5.97 2.54 -3.44
CA GLN A 198 7.05 2.66 -2.47
C GLN A 198 8.19 3.48 -3.07
N ALA A 199 9.22 3.77 -2.28
CA ALA A 199 10.34 4.61 -2.71
C ALA A 199 11.05 4.06 -3.96
N ASP A 200 11.20 2.76 -4.08
CA ASP A 200 12.00 2.07 -5.09
C ASP A 200 11.20 1.12 -5.98
N MET A 201 9.95 0.85 -5.66
CA MET A 201 9.06 0.02 -6.45
C MET A 201 7.59 0.34 -6.21
N GLY A 202 6.72 -0.19 -7.06
CA GLY A 202 5.27 -0.18 -6.86
C GLY A 202 4.66 -1.52 -7.23
N GLN A 203 3.45 -1.73 -6.74
CA GLN A 203 2.61 -2.88 -7.03
C GLN A 203 1.20 -2.39 -7.39
N HIS A 204 0.64 -2.96 -8.43
CA HIS A 204 -0.79 -2.86 -8.73
C HIS A 204 -1.43 -4.22 -8.63
N GLY A 205 -2.76 -4.26 -8.49
CA GLY A 205 -3.46 -5.52 -8.55
C GLY A 205 -4.97 -5.35 -8.61
N VAL A 206 -5.61 -6.51 -8.78
CA VAL A 206 -7.06 -6.70 -8.67
C VAL A 206 -7.29 -7.77 -7.60
N TYR A 207 -8.18 -7.47 -6.68
CA TYR A 207 -8.69 -8.43 -5.71
C TYR A 207 -10.14 -8.76 -6.04
N LEU A 208 -10.50 -10.03 -5.87
CA LEU A 208 -11.90 -10.47 -5.90
C LEU A 208 -12.14 -11.63 -4.93
N ALA A 209 -13.37 -11.68 -4.39
CA ALA A 209 -13.86 -12.81 -3.59
C ALA A 209 -15.13 -13.37 -4.25
N THR A 210 -15.16 -14.68 -4.47
CA THR A 210 -16.23 -15.34 -5.20
C THR A 210 -16.53 -16.74 -4.66
N ASN A 211 -17.65 -17.31 -5.10
CA ASN A 211 -17.96 -18.70 -4.86
C ASN A 211 -16.89 -19.61 -5.50
N PRO A 212 -16.43 -20.66 -4.82
CA PRO A 212 -15.40 -21.57 -5.38
C PRO A 212 -15.75 -22.13 -6.76
N ALA A 213 -17.02 -22.42 -7.03
CA ALA A 213 -17.46 -22.91 -8.34
C ALA A 213 -17.37 -21.87 -9.49
N GLN A 214 -17.28 -20.60 -9.16
CA GLN A 214 -17.19 -19.48 -10.11
C GLN A 214 -15.78 -18.89 -10.21
N GLY A 215 -14.82 -19.37 -9.43
CA GLY A 215 -13.49 -18.79 -9.30
C GLY A 215 -12.72 -18.70 -10.63
N ASP A 216 -12.73 -19.76 -11.42
CA ASP A 216 -12.02 -19.79 -12.70
C ASP A 216 -12.70 -18.88 -13.75
N GLU A 217 -14.03 -18.82 -13.76
CA GLU A 217 -14.78 -17.91 -14.63
C GLU A 217 -14.57 -16.45 -14.27
N ALA A 218 -14.64 -16.11 -12.98
CA ALA A 218 -14.37 -14.75 -12.49
C ALA A 218 -12.93 -14.31 -12.83
N LEU A 219 -11.95 -15.18 -12.62
CA LEU A 219 -10.57 -14.92 -12.98
C LEU A 219 -10.39 -14.72 -14.50
N ARG A 220 -11.06 -15.52 -15.32
CA ARG A 220 -11.05 -15.37 -16.77
C ARG A 220 -11.57 -14.01 -17.21
N VAL A 221 -12.72 -13.58 -16.68
CA VAL A 221 -13.34 -12.28 -16.99
C VAL A 221 -12.44 -11.13 -16.58
N VAL A 222 -11.86 -11.17 -15.36
CA VAL A 222 -10.91 -10.15 -14.91
C VAL A 222 -9.67 -10.09 -15.81
N THR A 223 -9.14 -11.24 -16.20
CA THR A 223 -7.98 -11.31 -17.10
C THR A 223 -8.29 -10.73 -18.48
N GLU A 224 -9.49 -10.98 -19.01
CA GLU A 224 -9.94 -10.40 -20.28
C GLU A 224 -10.09 -8.89 -20.22
N GLU A 225 -10.65 -8.34 -19.12
CA GLU A 225 -10.74 -6.90 -18.92
C GLU A 225 -9.36 -6.24 -18.82
N LEU A 226 -8.44 -6.84 -18.07
CA LEU A 226 -7.06 -6.37 -18.01
C LEU A 226 -6.39 -6.37 -19.38
N ALA A 227 -6.54 -7.45 -20.16
CA ALA A 227 -5.98 -7.54 -21.51
C ALA A 227 -6.60 -6.49 -22.45
N ALA A 228 -7.90 -6.27 -22.38
CA ALA A 228 -8.57 -5.24 -23.18
C ALA A 228 -8.07 -3.84 -22.83
N VAL A 229 -7.94 -3.53 -21.55
CA VAL A 229 -7.42 -2.23 -21.09
C VAL A 229 -5.96 -2.05 -21.48
N ALA A 230 -5.12 -3.06 -21.35
CA ALA A 230 -3.73 -3.04 -21.81
C ALA A 230 -3.62 -2.84 -23.34
N ALA A 231 -4.57 -3.34 -24.09
CA ALA A 231 -4.68 -3.14 -25.55
C ALA A 231 -5.29 -1.78 -25.95
N GLY A 232 -5.65 -0.92 -24.99
CA GLY A 232 -6.15 0.44 -25.24
C GLY A 232 -7.66 0.60 -25.30
N ALA A 233 -8.43 -0.30 -24.70
CA ALA A 233 -9.90 -0.28 -24.73
C ALA A 233 -10.56 0.88 -23.96
N MET A 234 -9.79 1.66 -23.17
CA MET A 234 -10.29 2.89 -22.54
C MET A 234 -10.33 4.02 -23.56
N ASP A 235 -11.50 4.55 -23.84
CA ASP A 235 -11.67 5.69 -24.73
C ASP A 235 -11.36 7.04 -24.04
N ASP A 236 -11.29 8.11 -24.82
CA ASP A 236 -10.92 9.44 -24.31
C ASP A 236 -11.97 10.00 -23.33
N ALA A 237 -13.24 9.71 -23.52
CA ALA A 237 -14.32 10.17 -22.63
C ALA A 237 -14.29 9.46 -21.28
N GLU A 238 -14.03 8.16 -21.30
CA GLU A 238 -13.84 7.36 -20.09
C GLU A 238 -12.63 7.85 -19.31
N ILE A 239 -11.49 8.09 -19.96
CA ILE A 239 -10.27 8.61 -19.31
C ILE A 239 -10.52 10.00 -18.72
N ALA A 240 -11.21 10.90 -19.42
CA ALA A 240 -11.59 12.21 -18.89
C ALA A 240 -12.45 12.08 -17.64
N THR A 241 -13.36 11.10 -17.60
CA THR A 241 -14.17 10.79 -16.40
C THR A 241 -13.30 10.32 -15.24
N GLY A 242 -12.32 9.44 -15.50
CA GLY A 242 -11.37 8.97 -14.49
C GLY A 242 -10.51 10.09 -13.89
N ILE A 243 -10.02 11.00 -14.73
CA ILE A 243 -9.29 12.19 -14.28
C ILE A 243 -10.19 13.05 -13.38
N SER A 244 -11.43 13.29 -13.77
CA SER A 244 -12.40 14.08 -12.98
C SER A 244 -12.70 13.40 -11.64
N GLN A 245 -12.84 12.07 -11.62
CA GLN A 245 -13.03 11.29 -10.41
C GLN A 245 -11.84 11.41 -9.47
N LEU A 246 -10.61 11.26 -9.97
CA LEU A 246 -9.39 11.37 -9.17
C LEU A 246 -9.20 12.78 -8.60
N LYS A 247 -9.56 13.83 -9.36
CA LYS A 247 -9.60 15.20 -8.87
C LYS A 247 -10.58 15.36 -7.71
N GLY A 248 -11.79 14.85 -7.86
CA GLY A 248 -12.81 14.86 -6.79
C GLY A 248 -12.33 14.15 -5.53
N GLN A 249 -11.73 12.96 -5.66
CA GLN A 249 -11.14 12.22 -4.54
C GLN A 249 -10.01 13.00 -3.87
N THR A 250 -9.15 13.66 -4.64
CA THR A 250 -8.05 14.49 -4.12
C THR A 250 -8.58 15.67 -3.29
N VAL A 251 -9.61 16.37 -3.78
CA VAL A 251 -10.25 17.47 -3.05
C VAL A 251 -10.85 16.98 -1.74
N LEU A 252 -11.65 15.91 -1.79
CA LEU A 252 -12.31 15.34 -0.61
C LEU A 252 -11.31 14.81 0.42
N ALA A 253 -10.25 14.14 -0.03
CA ALA A 253 -9.22 13.62 0.86
C ALA A 253 -8.51 14.75 1.63
N LEU A 254 -8.25 15.90 1.00
CA LEU A 254 -7.55 17.03 1.62
C LEU A 254 -8.47 17.92 2.49
N ASP A 255 -9.74 17.62 2.63
CA ASP A 255 -10.62 18.32 3.57
C ASP A 255 -10.31 17.92 5.02
N GLY A 256 -9.95 16.65 5.27
CA GLY A 256 -9.64 16.14 6.60
C GLY A 256 -8.24 16.52 7.10
N LEU A 257 -8.12 16.90 8.39
CA LEU A 257 -6.83 17.21 9.03
C LEU A 257 -5.86 16.02 9.00
N GLY A 258 -6.37 14.79 9.22
CA GLY A 258 -5.55 13.58 9.18
C GLY A 258 -4.91 13.35 7.82
N ALA A 259 -5.67 13.49 6.72
CA ALA A 259 -5.12 13.33 5.37
C ALA A 259 -4.10 14.41 5.02
N ARG A 260 -4.31 15.65 5.48
CA ARG A 260 -3.31 16.73 5.35
C ARG A 260 -2.03 16.39 6.12
N LEU A 261 -2.16 15.82 7.33
CA LEU A 261 -1.01 15.40 8.15
C LEU A 261 -0.20 14.31 7.46
N TYR A 262 -0.85 13.23 7.03
CA TYR A 262 -0.17 12.14 6.31
C TYR A 262 0.49 12.62 5.02
N ARG A 263 -0.18 13.52 4.29
CA ARG A 263 0.40 14.11 3.08
C ARG A 263 1.63 14.96 3.39
N ALA A 264 1.59 15.83 4.42
CA ALA A 264 2.74 16.65 4.80
C ALA A 264 3.94 15.78 5.21
N ALA A 265 3.69 14.73 6.01
CA ALA A 265 4.72 13.77 6.39
C ALA A 265 5.27 13.00 5.17
N GLY A 266 4.40 12.53 4.27
CA GLY A 266 4.78 11.79 3.07
C GLY A 266 5.67 12.62 2.13
N VAL A 267 5.27 13.86 1.84
CA VAL A 267 6.08 14.79 1.02
C VAL A 267 7.49 14.96 1.59
N ALA A 268 7.62 15.12 2.90
CA ALA A 268 8.93 15.25 3.54
C ALA A 268 9.72 13.93 3.56
N LEU A 269 9.06 12.78 3.77
CA LEU A 269 9.70 11.45 3.77
C LEU A 269 10.24 11.05 2.39
N TYR A 270 9.56 11.47 1.31
CA TYR A 270 9.97 11.19 -0.06
C TYR A 270 10.82 12.32 -0.69
N ASP A 271 11.17 13.35 0.10
CA ASP A 271 11.92 14.52 -0.37
C ASP A 271 11.28 15.20 -1.61
N GLU A 272 9.96 15.26 -1.62
CA GLU A 272 9.18 15.87 -2.69
C GLU A 272 8.92 17.36 -2.39
N PRO A 273 8.83 18.23 -3.40
CA PRO A 273 8.37 19.60 -3.18
C PRO A 273 6.89 19.61 -2.74
N TYR A 274 6.56 20.39 -1.71
CA TYR A 274 5.19 20.55 -1.30
C TYR A 274 4.39 21.32 -2.37
N LYS A 275 3.34 20.71 -2.89
CA LYS A 275 2.44 21.30 -3.90
C LYS A 275 1.11 21.70 -3.26
N GLY A 276 0.58 22.84 -3.61
CA GLY A 276 -0.76 23.26 -3.23
C GLY A 276 -1.85 22.37 -3.90
N LEU A 277 -3.08 22.46 -3.41
CA LEU A 277 -4.20 21.73 -4.03
C LEU A 277 -4.36 22.11 -5.51
N GLY A 278 -4.23 23.43 -5.83
CA GLY A 278 -4.32 23.92 -7.21
C GLY A 278 -3.29 23.29 -8.13
N ASP A 279 -2.04 23.13 -7.67
CA ASP A 279 -0.97 22.52 -8.43
C ASP A 279 -1.24 21.02 -8.69
N LEU A 280 -1.75 20.29 -7.67
CA LEU A 280 -2.13 18.89 -7.82
C LEU A 280 -3.26 18.70 -8.85
N LEU A 281 -4.27 19.58 -8.80
CA LEU A 281 -5.37 19.52 -9.75
C LEU A 281 -4.90 19.87 -11.18
N ALA A 282 -4.00 20.83 -11.32
CA ALA A 282 -3.41 21.19 -12.61
C ALA A 282 -2.56 20.06 -13.20
N GLU A 283 -1.82 19.33 -12.37
CA GLU A 283 -1.09 18.13 -12.80
C GLU A 283 -2.02 17.03 -13.31
N LEU A 284 -3.13 16.80 -12.63
CA LEU A 284 -4.16 15.85 -13.08
C LEU A 284 -4.82 16.30 -14.39
N ASP A 285 -5.08 17.61 -14.56
CA ASP A 285 -5.64 18.17 -15.80
C ASP A 285 -4.67 18.07 -17.00
N ALA A 286 -3.37 18.02 -16.75
CA ALA A 286 -2.36 17.86 -17.78
C ALA A 286 -2.21 16.42 -18.29
N ILE A 287 -2.82 15.44 -17.63
CA ILE A 287 -2.77 14.03 -18.04
C ILE A 287 -3.52 13.84 -19.36
N THR A 288 -2.87 13.28 -20.35
CA THR A 288 -3.48 12.99 -21.64
C THR A 288 -3.96 11.54 -21.75
N PRO A 289 -5.00 11.25 -22.57
CA PRO A 289 -5.44 9.89 -22.82
C PRO A 289 -4.32 8.96 -23.33
N ALA A 290 -3.41 9.47 -24.12
CA ALA A 290 -2.27 8.69 -24.62
C ALA A 290 -1.34 8.23 -23.50
N GLN A 291 -1.09 9.06 -22.49
CA GLN A 291 -0.28 8.71 -21.32
C GLN A 291 -0.95 7.63 -20.46
N VAL A 292 -2.26 7.72 -20.24
CA VAL A 292 -3.02 6.70 -19.51
C VAL A 292 -2.98 5.36 -20.23
N ARG A 293 -3.24 5.34 -21.55
CA ARG A 293 -3.15 4.10 -22.36
C ARG A 293 -1.73 3.52 -22.40
N ALA A 294 -0.70 4.38 -22.43
CA ALA A 294 0.67 3.90 -22.31
C ALA A 294 0.95 3.23 -20.97
N ALA A 295 0.45 3.79 -19.86
CA ALA A 295 0.56 3.17 -18.53
C ALA A 295 -0.23 1.85 -18.46
N CYS A 296 -1.44 1.79 -19.03
CA CYS A 296 -2.18 0.53 -19.17
C CYS A 296 -1.37 -0.55 -19.87
N ALA A 297 -0.80 -0.25 -21.02
CA ALA A 297 0.02 -1.19 -21.80
C ALA A 297 1.30 -1.62 -21.07
N ALA A 298 1.89 -0.72 -20.29
CA ALA A 298 3.12 -1.01 -19.54
C ALA A 298 2.87 -1.90 -18.32
N TYR A 299 1.76 -1.71 -17.61
CA TYR A 299 1.57 -2.29 -16.29
C TYR A 299 0.41 -3.29 -16.20
N LEU A 300 -0.68 -3.13 -16.96
CA LEU A 300 -1.89 -3.92 -16.80
C LEU A 300 -1.96 -5.17 -17.70
N ASP A 301 -0.88 -5.51 -18.40
CA ASP A 301 -0.81 -6.76 -19.19
C ASP A 301 -0.87 -7.98 -18.26
N PRO A 302 -1.90 -8.86 -18.39
CA PRO A 302 -2.02 -10.06 -17.57
C PRO A 302 -0.83 -11.01 -17.63
N ALA A 303 -0.06 -11.00 -18.72
CA ALA A 303 1.14 -11.82 -18.86
C ALA A 303 2.27 -11.40 -17.90
N ARG A 304 2.18 -10.21 -17.32
CA ARG A 304 3.13 -9.66 -16.35
C ARG A 304 2.66 -9.73 -14.91
N THR A 305 1.56 -10.43 -14.65
CA THR A 305 1.00 -10.56 -13.30
C THR A 305 1.33 -11.89 -12.65
N PHE A 306 1.36 -11.89 -11.33
CA PHE A 306 1.27 -13.08 -10.52
C PHE A 306 -0.15 -13.21 -9.97
N THR A 307 -0.75 -14.38 -10.12
CA THR A 307 -2.08 -14.67 -9.60
C THR A 307 -1.97 -15.63 -8.43
N LEU A 308 -2.44 -15.21 -7.25
CA LEU A 308 -2.61 -16.09 -6.11
C LEU A 308 -4.09 -16.27 -5.80
N SER A 309 -4.52 -17.50 -5.61
CA SER A 309 -5.84 -17.82 -5.10
C SER A 309 -5.75 -18.57 -3.77
N LEU A 310 -6.61 -18.19 -2.82
CA LEU A 310 -6.73 -18.79 -1.50
C LEU A 310 -8.16 -19.28 -1.32
N GLY A 311 -8.35 -20.56 -1.01
CA GLY A 311 -9.70 -21.10 -0.82
C GLY A 311 -9.74 -22.63 -0.74
N PRO A 312 -10.93 -23.26 -0.83
CA PRO A 312 -11.06 -24.70 -0.84
C PRO A 312 -10.25 -25.33 -1.99
N ALA A 313 -10.02 -26.64 -1.92
CA ALA A 313 -9.42 -27.36 -3.03
C ALA A 313 -10.21 -27.09 -4.33
N ARG A 314 -9.49 -26.79 -5.40
CA ARG A 314 -10.10 -26.75 -6.72
C ARG A 314 -10.58 -28.14 -7.09
N ALA A 315 -11.83 -28.24 -7.55
CA ALA A 315 -12.42 -29.50 -7.98
C ALA A 315 -11.72 -30.01 -9.27
#